data_a34eb8775402cad9228a083ad2814d59
#
_entry.id   a34eb8775402cad9228a083ad2814d59
#
_cell.length_a   1.000
_cell.length_b   1.000
_cell.length_c   1.000
_cell.angle_alpha   90.00
_cell.angle_beta   90.00
_cell.angle_gamma   90.00
#
_symmetry.space_group_name_H-M   'P 1'
#
loop_
_entity.id
_entity.type
_entity.pdbx_description
1 polymer ?
#
loop_
_entity_poly.entity_id
_entity_poly.type
_entity_poly.pdbx_seq_one_letter_code
_entity_poly.pdbx_strand_id
1 'polypeptide(L)'
;MGVNSYLRKSMNIAISKLKANPNNPRVLRDEKFAKLKASIEGFPDMLNKRPIVAVTDLQGGYMVLGGNMRLRACMDLKMKEVPVILADEWTEEQRREFIIKDN
;
A
#
# COMPACT_ATOMS: atom_id res chain seq x y z
N MET A 1 -2.90 24.77 -9.20
CA MET A 1 -2.47 24.77 -7.82
C MET A 1 -1.68 23.54 -7.51
N GLY A 2 -0.43 23.75 -7.17
CA GLY A 2 0.45 22.63 -6.87
C GLY A 2 0.07 21.83 -5.64
N VAL A 3 -0.79 22.42 -4.83
CA VAL A 3 -1.21 21.78 -3.59
C VAL A 3 -1.86 20.43 -3.77
N ASN A 4 -2.33 20.14 -4.97
CA ASN A 4 -3.07 18.90 -5.18
C ASN A 4 -2.18 17.69 -5.48
N SER A 5 -0.87 17.89 -5.57
CA SER A 5 0.02 16.79 -5.90
C SER A 5 -0.01 15.68 -4.83
N TYR A 6 -0.18 16.04 -3.57
CA TYR A 6 -0.27 15.04 -2.51
C TYR A 6 -1.70 14.61 -2.22
N LEU A 7 -2.67 15.14 -2.97
CA LEU A 7 -4.05 14.69 -2.90
C LEU A 7 -4.39 13.80 -4.09
N ARG A 8 -3.39 13.13 -4.60
CA ARG A 8 -3.52 12.26 -5.74
C ARG A 8 -4.58 11.19 -5.47
N LYS A 9 -5.44 10.97 -6.44
CA LYS A 9 -6.46 9.95 -6.31
C LYS A 9 -5.84 8.57 -6.44
N SER A 10 -6.36 7.62 -5.68
CA SER A 10 -5.96 6.24 -5.82
C SER A 10 -6.53 5.67 -7.12
N MET A 11 -5.86 4.64 -7.60
CA MET A 11 -6.33 3.86 -8.73
C MET A 11 -6.30 2.40 -8.32
N ASN A 12 -7.20 1.60 -8.87
CA ASN A 12 -7.21 0.19 -8.58
C ASN A 12 -6.13 -0.52 -9.39
N ILE A 13 -5.28 -1.25 -8.70
CA ILE A 13 -4.21 -2.01 -9.34
C ILE A 13 -4.34 -3.46 -8.94
N ALA A 14 -4.14 -4.35 -9.91
CA ALA A 14 -4.19 -5.79 -9.65
C ALA A 14 -3.14 -6.18 -8.61
N ILE A 15 -3.57 -6.95 -7.62
CA ILE A 15 -2.67 -7.39 -6.55
C ILE A 15 -1.47 -8.14 -7.10
N SER A 16 -1.65 -8.90 -8.17
CA SER A 16 -0.55 -9.65 -8.78
C SER A 16 0.58 -8.77 -9.29
N LYS A 17 0.34 -7.47 -9.47
CA LYS A 17 1.37 -6.53 -9.91
C LYS A 17 2.06 -5.80 -8.76
N LEU A 18 1.62 -6.04 -7.53
CA LEU A 18 2.17 -5.36 -6.37
C LEU A 18 3.18 -6.26 -5.67
N LYS A 19 4.33 -5.69 -5.34
CA LYS A 19 5.41 -6.40 -4.64
C LYS A 19 5.61 -5.80 -3.28
N ALA A 20 5.67 -6.64 -2.25
CA ALA A 20 5.98 -6.18 -0.91
C ALA A 20 7.41 -5.65 -0.87
N ASN A 21 7.62 -4.57 -0.11
CA ASN A 21 8.96 -4.02 0.05
C ASN A 21 9.74 -4.89 1.04
N PRO A 22 10.83 -5.56 0.61
CA PRO A 22 11.58 -6.43 1.50
C PRO A 22 12.32 -5.66 2.59
N ASN A 23 12.49 -4.36 2.42
CA ASN A 23 13.17 -3.53 3.42
C ASN A 23 12.23 -2.93 4.45
N ASN A 24 10.95 -3.26 4.38
CA ASN A 24 9.98 -2.75 5.34
C ASN A 24 9.98 -3.67 6.56
N PRO A 25 10.42 -3.16 7.73
CA PRO A 25 10.57 -4.00 8.92
C PRO A 25 9.28 -4.25 9.67
N ARG A 26 8.20 -3.60 9.29
CA ARG A 26 6.97 -3.71 10.04
C ARG A 26 6.30 -5.06 9.87
N VAL A 27 6.08 -5.73 10.99
CA VAL A 27 5.38 -7.01 11.04
C VAL A 27 4.31 -6.91 12.11
N LEU A 28 3.07 -7.19 11.74
CA LEU A 28 1.99 -7.22 12.72
C LEU A 28 1.91 -8.61 13.33
N ARG A 29 1.62 -8.65 14.63
CA ARG A 29 1.34 -9.90 15.31
C ARG A 29 0.06 -10.49 14.77
N ASP A 30 -0.08 -11.82 14.88
CA ASP A 30 -1.23 -12.54 14.34
C ASP A 30 -2.56 -11.93 14.73
N GLU A 31 -2.67 -11.53 15.99
CA GLU A 31 -3.88 -10.94 16.54
C GLU A 31 -4.27 -9.65 15.83
N LYS A 32 -3.29 -8.77 15.66
CA LYS A 32 -3.52 -7.49 14.98
C LYS A 32 -3.77 -7.69 13.50
N PHE A 33 -3.08 -8.65 12.90
CA PHE A 33 -3.28 -8.96 11.50
C PHE A 33 -4.69 -9.50 11.27
N ALA A 34 -5.17 -10.36 12.16
CA ALA A 34 -6.52 -10.91 12.06
C ALA A 34 -7.56 -9.81 12.17
N LYS A 35 -7.35 -8.83 13.06
CA LYS A 35 -8.25 -7.69 13.19
C LYS A 35 -8.26 -6.82 11.94
N LEU A 36 -7.09 -6.58 11.37
CA LEU A 36 -6.98 -5.80 10.15
C LEU A 36 -7.73 -6.50 9.01
N LYS A 37 -7.52 -7.79 8.87
CA LYS A 37 -8.16 -8.59 7.86
C LYS A 37 -9.68 -8.57 8.02
N ALA A 38 -10.17 -8.74 9.25
CA ALA A 38 -11.60 -8.70 9.53
C ALA A 38 -12.19 -7.32 9.22
N SER A 39 -11.44 -6.25 9.53
CA SER A 39 -11.89 -4.88 9.25
C SER A 39 -12.06 -4.65 7.76
N ILE A 40 -11.11 -5.13 6.96
CA ILE A 40 -11.19 -4.98 5.50
C ILE A 40 -12.35 -5.81 4.95
N GLU A 41 -12.51 -7.03 5.45
CA GLU A 41 -13.58 -7.90 4.99
C GLU A 41 -14.95 -7.31 5.31
N GLY A 42 -15.10 -6.74 6.50
CA GLY A 42 -16.36 -6.17 6.94
C GLY A 42 -16.66 -4.80 6.34
N PHE A 43 -15.63 -4.09 5.94
CA PHE A 43 -15.79 -2.73 5.42
C PHE A 43 -14.71 -2.42 4.37
N PRO A 44 -14.83 -3.03 3.18
CA PRO A 44 -13.77 -2.87 2.16
C PRO A 44 -13.54 -1.43 1.72
N ASP A 45 -14.54 -0.55 1.84
CA ASP A 45 -14.39 0.84 1.43
C ASP A 45 -13.33 1.59 2.25
N MET A 46 -12.94 1.06 3.41
CA MET A 46 -11.88 1.70 4.18
C MET A 46 -10.57 1.76 3.41
N LEU A 47 -10.37 0.84 2.46
CA LEU A 47 -9.17 0.85 1.64
C LEU A 47 -9.10 2.10 0.75
N ASN A 48 -10.25 2.65 0.37
CA ASN A 48 -10.28 3.88 -0.41
C ASN A 48 -9.81 5.09 0.39
N LYS A 49 -9.97 5.04 1.71
CA LYS A 49 -9.51 6.10 2.59
C LYS A 49 -8.09 5.90 3.05
N ARG A 50 -7.59 4.69 2.96
CA ARG A 50 -6.21 4.34 3.32
C ARG A 50 -5.60 3.47 2.22
N PRO A 51 -5.39 4.06 1.04
CA PRO A 51 -4.83 3.27 -0.05
C PRO A 51 -3.39 2.88 0.20
N ILE A 52 -2.97 1.86 -0.52
CA ILE A 52 -1.58 1.45 -0.51
C ILE A 52 -0.76 2.48 -1.28
N VAL A 53 0.43 2.79 -0.81
CA VAL A 53 1.34 3.71 -1.50
C VAL A 53 2.45 2.89 -2.14
N ALA A 54 2.65 3.08 -3.43
CA ALA A 54 3.61 2.31 -4.20
C ALA A 54 4.32 3.16 -5.24
N VAL A 55 5.37 2.61 -5.81
CA VAL A 55 6.10 3.25 -6.91
C VAL A 55 6.29 2.22 -8.01
N THR A 56 6.44 2.71 -9.23
CA THR A 56 6.70 1.84 -10.37
C THR A 56 8.05 1.16 -10.19
N ASP A 57 8.07 -0.15 -10.41
CA ASP A 57 9.31 -0.92 -10.36
C ASP A 57 9.87 -1.06 -11.77
N LEU A 58 11.14 -0.74 -11.92
CA LEU A 58 11.80 -0.82 -13.24
C LEU A 58 11.81 -2.24 -13.80
N GLN A 59 11.68 -3.23 -12.95
CA GLN A 59 11.63 -4.63 -13.37
C GLN A 59 10.22 -5.12 -13.66
N GLY A 60 9.27 -4.20 -13.61
CA GLY A 60 7.86 -4.52 -13.86
C GLY A 60 7.04 -4.48 -12.58
N GLY A 61 5.77 -4.14 -12.73
CA GLY A 61 4.87 -4.02 -11.58
C GLY A 61 5.17 -2.83 -10.71
N TYR A 62 4.81 -2.94 -9.44
CA TYR A 62 4.90 -1.82 -8.50
C TYR A 62 5.45 -2.31 -7.17
N MET A 63 6.31 -1.49 -6.56
CA MET A 63 6.88 -1.78 -5.25
C MET A 63 6.10 -1.02 -4.18
N VAL A 64 5.58 -1.73 -3.20
CA VAL A 64 4.79 -1.11 -2.14
C VAL A 64 5.71 -0.44 -1.12
N LEU A 65 5.47 0.86 -0.88
CA LEU A 65 6.21 1.61 0.14
C LEU A 65 5.49 1.62 1.47
N GLY A 66 4.17 1.73 1.45
CA GLY A 66 3.36 1.74 2.66
C GLY A 66 2.11 0.92 2.47
N GLY A 67 1.67 0.25 3.54
CA GLY A 67 0.50 -0.60 3.50
C GLY A 67 0.79 -2.06 3.21
N ASN A 68 2.02 -2.52 3.50
CA ASN A 68 2.37 -3.92 3.27
C ASN A 68 1.46 -4.89 4.02
N MET A 69 1.04 -4.55 5.23
CA MET A 69 0.12 -5.41 5.98
C MET A 69 -1.27 -5.40 5.37
N ARG A 70 -1.71 -4.24 4.87
CA ARG A 70 -2.98 -4.16 4.14
C ARG A 70 -2.94 -5.00 2.87
N LEU A 71 -1.82 -4.92 2.14
CA LEU A 71 -1.64 -5.74 0.94
C LEU A 71 -1.74 -7.23 1.29
N ARG A 72 -1.04 -7.64 2.34
CA ARG A 72 -1.05 -9.04 2.76
C ARG A 72 -2.46 -9.50 3.16
N ALA A 73 -3.19 -8.63 3.87
CA ALA A 73 -4.57 -8.95 4.24
C ALA A 73 -5.45 -9.12 3.01
N CYS A 74 -5.29 -8.22 2.02
CA CYS A 74 -6.05 -8.30 0.79
C CYS A 74 -5.71 -9.57 0.00
N MET A 75 -4.45 -9.98 0.02
CA MET A 75 -4.05 -11.24 -0.60
C MET A 75 -4.71 -12.44 0.08
N ASP A 76 -4.73 -12.43 1.41
CA ASP A 76 -5.38 -13.49 2.17
C ASP A 76 -6.89 -13.55 1.90
N LEU A 77 -7.49 -12.40 1.66
CA LEU A 77 -8.92 -12.31 1.33
C LEU A 77 -9.20 -12.60 -0.14
N LYS A 78 -8.15 -12.89 -0.90
CA LYS A 78 -8.25 -13.22 -2.34
C LYS A 78 -8.88 -12.12 -3.17
N MET A 79 -8.62 -10.88 -2.79
CA MET A 79 -9.05 -9.73 -3.58
C MET A 79 -8.23 -9.66 -4.86
N LYS A 80 -8.85 -9.20 -5.95
CA LYS A 80 -8.17 -9.14 -7.23
C LYS A 80 -7.39 -7.85 -7.42
N GLU A 81 -7.91 -6.75 -6.88
CA GLU A 81 -7.27 -5.46 -7.01
C GLU A 81 -7.52 -4.64 -5.76
N VAL A 82 -6.69 -3.61 -5.55
CA VAL A 82 -6.78 -2.74 -4.40
C VAL A 82 -6.49 -1.31 -4.81
N PRO A 83 -7.00 -0.32 -4.05
CA PRO A 83 -6.67 1.08 -4.32
C PRO A 83 -5.21 1.36 -3.99
N VAL A 84 -4.52 2.03 -4.90
CA VAL A 84 -3.10 2.34 -4.77
C VAL A 84 -2.87 3.80 -5.18
N ILE A 85 -2.03 4.49 -4.44
CA ILE A 85 -1.55 5.80 -4.82
C ILE A 85 -0.10 5.63 -5.26
N LEU A 86 0.22 6.08 -6.49
CA LEU A 86 1.58 6.01 -7.00
C LEU A 86 2.35 7.26 -6.59
N ALA A 87 3.54 7.05 -6.04
CA ALA A 87 4.41 8.13 -5.57
C ALA A 87 5.68 8.22 -6.42
N ASP A 88 5.54 8.04 -7.73
CA ASP A 88 6.68 8.04 -8.64
C ASP A 88 7.41 9.37 -8.68
N GLU A 89 6.72 10.45 -8.32
CA GLU A 89 7.33 11.78 -8.28
C GLU A 89 8.27 11.98 -7.08
N TRP A 90 8.22 11.09 -6.10
CA TRP A 90 9.07 11.22 -4.92
C TRP A 90 10.50 10.84 -5.24
N THR A 91 11.45 11.55 -4.61
CA THR A 91 12.86 11.18 -4.67
C THR A 91 13.10 9.93 -3.83
N GLU A 92 14.25 9.29 -4.01
CA GLU A 92 14.60 8.13 -3.18
C GLU A 92 14.64 8.48 -1.71
N GLU A 93 15.13 9.67 -1.40
CA GLU A 93 15.18 10.13 -0.01
C GLU A 93 13.79 10.25 0.59
N GLN A 94 12.85 10.81 -0.18
CA GLN A 94 11.47 10.93 0.27
C GLN A 94 10.82 9.56 0.47
N ARG A 95 11.12 8.62 -0.41
CA ARG A 95 10.60 7.26 -0.29
C ARG A 95 11.08 6.59 0.98
N ARG A 96 12.37 6.71 1.27
CA ARG A 96 12.95 6.14 2.49
C ARG A 96 12.35 6.77 3.74
N GLU A 97 12.19 8.09 3.71
CA GLU A 97 11.60 8.80 4.84
C GLU A 97 10.17 8.36 5.09
N PHE A 98 9.42 8.18 4.02
CA PHE A 98 8.03 7.71 4.13
C PHE A 98 7.97 6.33 4.75
N ILE A 99 8.83 5.41 4.30
CA ILE A 99 8.85 4.04 4.83
C ILE A 99 9.12 4.07 6.34
N ILE A 100 10.05 4.89 6.78
CA ILE A 100 10.39 4.99 8.20
C ILE A 100 9.23 5.55 9.00
N LYS A 101 8.59 6.60 8.51
CA LYS A 101 7.53 7.28 9.26
C LYS A 101 6.22 6.53 9.23
N ASP A 102 5.96 5.76 8.17
CA ASP A 102 4.72 5.02 8.02
C ASP A 102 4.70 3.75 8.89
N ASN A 103 5.85 3.30 9.30
CA ASN A 103 5.95 2.08 10.12
C ASN A 103 5.81 2.34 11.60
#